data_190b5d3ae744527cefb84668a6e390e6
#
_entry.id   190b5d3ae744527cefb84668a6e390e6
#
_cell.length_a   1.000
_cell.length_b   1.000
_cell.length_c   1.000
_cell.angle_alpha   90.00
_cell.angle_beta   90.00
_cell.angle_gamma   90.00
#
_symmetry.space_group_name_H-M   'P 1'
#
loop_
_entity.id
_entity.type
_entity.pdbx_description
1 polymer ?
#
loop_
_entity_poly.entity_id
_entity_poly.type
_entity_poly.pdbx_seq_one_letter_code
_entity_poly.pdbx_strand_id
1 'polypeptide(L)'
;MPNAAAPTYQELILRLQNFWAERGCVLQQPFDVEVGAGTMAPETFLRVLGPKPYKVAYVQPSRRPADGRYGDNPNRLYKHMQMQVILKPPPDDVQELYLRSLEALGIDLRKHDIKFEEDNWEAPTLAAWGVGWQVMLDGLEITQFTYFQQCGGIDLDPICAELTYGLERIAAFLQDVDSIYDIVWARDPQSGAEVKYRDVRYQDELQMSVSNFEKADVEKTWKHFEMYEAESQALISQFNALLSDKSATTDAKQRFPLLAAYELCLKCSHLFNLLDARGAISVTERVGVIARIRQLAVGLAKAYVAQQNIGAEAVKLQKGGAA
;
A
#
# COMPACT_ATOMS: atom_id res chain seq x y z
N MET A 1 27.12 15.60 9.96
CA MET A 1 27.63 14.62 8.98
C MET A 1 26.82 13.33 9.19
N PRO A 2 26.41 12.61 8.12
CA PRO A 2 25.69 11.35 8.31
C PRO A 2 26.48 10.39 9.20
N ASN A 3 25.77 9.66 10.05
CA ASN A 3 26.37 8.65 10.91
C ASN A 3 26.93 7.51 10.03
N ALA A 4 28.25 7.46 9.87
CA ALA A 4 28.93 6.46 9.01
C ALA A 4 28.68 4.99 9.43
N ALA A 5 28.21 4.77 10.65
CA ALA A 5 27.83 3.45 11.17
C ALA A 5 26.36 3.10 10.91
N ALA A 6 25.53 4.07 10.45
CA ALA A 6 24.12 3.84 10.15
C ALA A 6 23.96 3.04 8.84
N PRO A 7 22.91 2.20 8.72
CA PRO A 7 22.64 1.50 7.49
C PRO A 7 22.31 2.48 6.36
N THR A 8 22.76 2.16 5.15
CA THR A 8 22.30 2.83 3.93
C THR A 8 20.80 2.52 3.70
N TYR A 9 20.17 3.29 2.82
CA TYR A 9 18.74 3.11 2.52
C TYR A 9 18.44 1.70 1.98
N GLN A 10 19.29 1.19 1.07
CA GLN A 10 19.12 -0.17 0.57
C GLN A 10 19.39 -1.25 1.64
N GLU A 11 20.36 -1.06 2.54
CA GLU A 11 20.60 -1.98 3.64
C GLU A 11 19.43 -2.02 4.63
N LEU A 12 18.81 -0.86 4.91
CA LEU A 12 17.60 -0.78 5.72
C LEU A 12 16.48 -1.64 5.13
N ILE A 13 16.22 -1.51 3.83
CA ILE A 13 15.21 -2.30 3.13
C ILE A 13 15.53 -3.80 3.24
N LEU A 14 16.76 -4.19 2.96
CA LEU A 14 17.19 -5.59 3.03
C LEU A 14 17.07 -6.17 4.45
N ARG A 15 17.41 -5.39 5.50
CA ARG A 15 17.25 -5.82 6.89
C ARG A 15 15.78 -6.07 7.24
N LEU A 16 14.87 -5.17 6.87
CA LEU A 16 13.44 -5.38 7.10
C LEU A 16 12.89 -6.58 6.32
N GLN A 17 13.27 -6.72 5.06
CA GLN A 17 12.86 -7.88 4.25
C GLN A 17 13.33 -9.19 4.87
N ASN A 18 14.61 -9.28 5.26
CA ASN A 18 15.15 -10.47 5.93
C ASN A 18 14.44 -10.74 7.26
N PHE A 19 14.23 -9.71 8.09
CA PHE A 19 13.55 -9.84 9.36
C PHE A 19 12.15 -10.47 9.20
N TRP A 20 11.36 -10.00 8.23
CA TRP A 20 10.01 -10.50 8.02
C TRP A 20 9.98 -11.84 7.29
N ALA A 21 10.93 -12.10 6.38
CA ALA A 21 11.09 -13.40 5.72
C ALA A 21 11.37 -14.52 6.75
N GLU A 22 12.28 -14.28 7.71
CA GLU A 22 12.60 -15.21 8.79
C GLU A 22 11.39 -15.52 9.70
N ARG A 23 10.35 -14.66 9.69
CA ARG A 23 9.10 -14.84 10.44
C ARG A 23 7.96 -15.40 9.60
N GLY A 24 8.31 -15.91 8.42
CA GLY A 24 7.39 -16.62 7.52
C GLY A 24 6.53 -15.70 6.65
N CYS A 25 6.88 -14.43 6.52
CA CYS A 25 6.26 -13.58 5.51
C CYS A 25 6.77 -13.94 4.11
N VAL A 26 5.85 -14.07 3.17
CA VAL A 26 6.19 -14.12 1.74
C VAL A 26 6.70 -12.75 1.33
N LEU A 27 7.87 -12.67 0.73
CA LEU A 27 8.37 -11.43 0.16
C LEU A 27 7.78 -11.26 -1.23
N GLN A 28 7.00 -10.19 -1.44
CA GLN A 28 6.48 -9.82 -2.74
C GLN A 28 7.26 -8.65 -3.34
N GLN A 29 7.21 -8.56 -4.67
CA GLN A 29 7.70 -7.40 -5.38
C GLN A 29 6.64 -6.28 -5.33
N PRO A 30 7.04 -5.01 -5.51
CA PRO A 30 6.09 -3.91 -5.59
C PRO A 30 5.06 -4.15 -6.69
N PHE A 31 3.81 -3.77 -6.41
CA PHE A 31 2.77 -3.78 -7.42
C PHE A 31 3.04 -2.70 -8.48
N ASP A 32 2.86 -3.03 -9.74
CA ASP A 32 3.30 -2.23 -10.90
C ASP A 32 2.25 -1.23 -11.42
N VAL A 33 1.10 -1.13 -10.74
CA VAL A 33 0.10 -0.07 -10.99
C VAL A 33 0.20 0.98 -9.88
N GLU A 34 -0.07 2.24 -10.21
CA GLU A 34 0.02 3.34 -9.26
C GLU A 34 -0.96 3.17 -8.10
N VAL A 35 -0.42 3.25 -6.88
CA VAL A 35 -1.19 3.23 -5.63
C VAL A 35 -0.80 4.40 -4.74
N GLY A 36 -1.74 4.94 -3.99
CA GLY A 36 -1.51 6.03 -3.03
C GLY A 36 -0.97 5.57 -1.67
N ALA A 37 -1.07 4.27 -1.41
CA ALA A 37 -0.55 3.60 -0.22
C ALA A 37 -0.36 2.11 -0.49
N GLY A 38 0.54 1.47 0.26
CA GLY A 38 0.77 0.03 0.18
C GLY A 38 -0.50 -0.80 0.43
N THR A 39 -1.39 -0.31 1.28
CA THR A 39 -2.72 -0.88 1.55
C THR A 39 -3.56 -1.10 0.30
N MET A 40 -3.39 -0.28 -0.72
CA MET A 40 -4.15 -0.36 -1.97
C MET A 40 -3.65 -1.46 -2.91
N ALA A 41 -2.43 -1.96 -2.72
CA ALA A 41 -1.92 -3.07 -3.53
C ALA A 41 -2.80 -4.32 -3.36
N PRO A 42 -3.01 -5.14 -4.41
CA PRO A 42 -3.80 -6.37 -4.33
C PRO A 42 -3.34 -7.32 -3.23
N GLU A 43 -2.04 -7.33 -2.94
CA GLU A 43 -1.43 -8.14 -1.88
C GLU A 43 -1.92 -7.77 -0.47
N THR A 44 -2.43 -6.56 -0.27
CA THR A 44 -3.17 -6.17 0.93
C THR A 44 -4.67 -6.20 0.67
N PHE A 45 -5.19 -5.31 -0.17
CA PHE A 45 -6.63 -5.07 -0.31
C PHE A 45 -7.44 -6.34 -0.57
N LEU A 46 -6.98 -7.21 -1.49
CA LEU A 46 -7.69 -8.45 -1.83
C LEU A 46 -7.35 -9.59 -0.87
N ARG A 47 -6.08 -9.70 -0.41
CA ARG A 47 -5.63 -10.83 0.39
C ARG A 47 -6.08 -10.80 1.84
N VAL A 48 -6.44 -9.62 2.37
CA VAL A 48 -7.02 -9.53 3.72
C VAL A 48 -8.46 -10.05 3.76
N LEU A 49 -9.14 -10.13 2.61
CA LEU A 49 -10.50 -10.64 2.50
C LEU A 49 -10.57 -12.16 2.64
N GLY A 50 -11.70 -12.64 3.18
CA GLY A 50 -11.95 -14.07 3.38
C GLY A 50 -11.13 -14.68 4.53
N PRO A 51 -11.28 -15.98 4.82
CA PRO A 51 -10.76 -16.60 6.05
C PRO A 51 -9.32 -17.13 5.94
N LYS A 52 -8.68 -17.09 4.75
CA LYS A 52 -7.37 -17.72 4.56
C LYS A 52 -6.27 -16.97 5.30
N PRO A 53 -5.43 -17.65 6.11
CA PRO A 53 -4.24 -17.04 6.69
C PRO A 53 -3.30 -16.51 5.62
N TYR A 54 -2.67 -15.37 5.89
CA TYR A 54 -1.72 -14.75 4.97
C TYR A 54 -0.69 -13.90 5.70
N LYS A 55 0.59 -14.06 5.34
CA LYS A 55 1.68 -13.24 5.84
C LYS A 55 2.51 -12.77 4.66
N VAL A 56 2.64 -11.47 4.50
CA VAL A 56 3.38 -10.87 3.38
C VAL A 56 4.14 -9.64 3.83
N ALA A 57 5.28 -9.39 3.18
CA ALA A 57 6.02 -8.15 3.30
C ALA A 57 6.50 -7.70 1.91
N TYR A 58 6.37 -6.42 1.60
CA TYR A 58 6.81 -5.85 0.33
C TYR A 58 7.07 -4.35 0.45
N VAL A 59 7.96 -3.85 -0.38
CA VAL A 59 8.21 -2.40 -0.51
C VAL A 59 7.32 -1.88 -1.62
N GLN A 60 6.44 -0.93 -1.30
CA GLN A 60 5.50 -0.36 -2.27
C GLN A 60 5.81 1.13 -2.51
N PRO A 61 6.10 1.53 -3.75
CA PRO A 61 6.07 2.93 -4.12
C PRO A 61 4.66 3.49 -3.96
N SER A 62 4.50 4.49 -3.08
CA SER A 62 3.22 5.14 -2.83
C SER A 62 3.21 6.50 -3.49
N ARG A 63 2.30 6.72 -4.43
CA ARG A 63 2.19 7.96 -5.19
C ARG A 63 1.12 8.87 -4.61
N ARG A 64 1.56 10.07 -4.23
CA ARG A 64 0.70 11.14 -3.69
C ARG A 64 0.94 12.43 -4.47
N PRO A 65 0.29 12.64 -5.61
CA PRO A 65 0.52 13.81 -6.46
C PRO A 65 0.44 15.14 -5.73
N ALA A 66 -0.49 15.28 -4.78
CA ALA A 66 -0.66 16.49 -3.97
C ALA A 66 0.49 16.78 -2.99
N ASP A 67 1.35 15.80 -2.70
CA ASP A 67 2.51 15.94 -1.81
C ASP A 67 3.79 16.38 -2.54
N GLY A 68 3.78 16.48 -3.86
CA GLY A 68 4.90 17.02 -4.63
C GLY A 68 5.24 18.45 -4.19
N ARG A 69 6.53 18.78 -4.15
CA ARG A 69 7.05 20.11 -3.72
C ARG A 69 8.26 20.55 -4.53
N TYR A 70 8.41 20.07 -5.77
CA TYR A 70 9.54 20.44 -6.64
C TYR A 70 10.93 20.15 -6.03
N GLY A 71 11.00 19.28 -5.04
CA GLY A 71 12.23 19.02 -4.30
C GLY A 71 12.60 20.08 -3.24
N ASP A 72 11.75 21.10 -3.03
CA ASP A 72 12.01 22.18 -2.07
C ASP A 72 11.70 21.80 -0.62
N ASN A 73 10.86 20.79 -0.40
CA ASN A 73 10.55 20.32 0.95
C ASN A 73 11.43 19.11 1.32
N PRO A 74 12.12 19.15 2.47
CA PRO A 74 13.04 18.10 2.87
C PRO A 74 12.35 16.78 3.27
N ASN A 75 11.03 16.79 3.55
CA ASN A 75 10.30 15.67 4.15
C ASN A 75 9.06 15.22 3.37
N ARG A 76 8.70 15.89 2.26
CA ARG A 76 7.54 15.54 1.44
C ARG A 76 7.95 15.24 0.00
N LEU A 77 7.43 14.13 -0.50
CA LEU A 77 7.69 13.60 -1.84
C LEU A 77 6.38 13.22 -2.52
N TYR A 78 6.28 13.43 -3.85
CA TYR A 78 5.15 12.91 -4.63
C TYR A 78 5.09 11.38 -4.61
N LYS A 79 6.25 10.73 -4.40
CA LYS A 79 6.40 9.29 -4.32
C LYS A 79 7.39 8.91 -3.21
N HIS A 80 6.93 8.15 -2.24
CA HIS A 80 7.76 7.61 -1.15
C HIS A 80 7.61 6.10 -1.10
N MET A 81 8.55 5.41 -0.45
CA MET A 81 8.53 3.97 -0.31
C MET A 81 7.96 3.57 1.05
N GLN A 82 6.99 2.68 1.03
CA GLN A 82 6.44 2.08 2.24
C GLN A 82 6.82 0.60 2.30
N MET A 83 7.38 0.15 3.43
CA MET A 83 7.43 -1.28 3.70
C MET A 83 6.10 -1.69 4.29
N GLN A 84 5.35 -2.49 3.54
CA GLN A 84 4.05 -2.99 3.91
C GLN A 84 4.17 -4.41 4.44
N VAL A 85 3.62 -4.66 5.64
CA VAL A 85 3.58 -5.99 6.24
C VAL A 85 2.15 -6.31 6.64
N ILE A 86 1.66 -7.47 6.23
CA ILE A 86 0.34 -7.98 6.62
C ILE A 86 0.53 -9.30 7.36
N LEU A 87 -0.06 -9.39 8.54
CA LEU A 87 -0.10 -10.60 9.36
C LEU A 87 -1.57 -10.98 9.62
N LYS A 88 -2.02 -12.07 9.01
CA LYS A 88 -3.40 -12.56 9.10
C LYS A 88 -3.45 -14.05 9.44
N PRO A 89 -4.04 -14.46 10.57
CA PRO A 89 -4.41 -13.61 11.70
C PRO A 89 -3.19 -12.93 12.31
N PRO A 90 -3.35 -11.81 13.04
CA PRO A 90 -2.24 -11.20 13.77
C PRO A 90 -1.78 -12.14 14.89
N PRO A 91 -0.47 -12.31 15.11
CA PRO A 91 0.03 -12.99 16.30
C PRO A 91 -0.23 -12.14 17.55
N ASP A 92 -0.33 -12.79 18.72
CA ASP A 92 -0.61 -12.11 19.99
C ASP A 92 0.49 -11.10 20.36
N ASP A 93 1.74 -11.36 19.95
CA ASP A 93 2.94 -10.55 20.23
C ASP A 93 3.30 -9.59 19.05
N VAL A 94 2.35 -9.23 18.20
CA VAL A 94 2.66 -8.43 16.99
C VAL A 94 3.31 -7.08 17.31
N GLN A 95 2.94 -6.45 18.42
CA GLN A 95 3.55 -5.19 18.85
C GLN A 95 5.03 -5.39 19.24
N GLU A 96 5.35 -6.46 19.96
CA GLU A 96 6.73 -6.83 20.26
C GLU A 96 7.52 -7.18 19.00
N LEU A 97 6.92 -7.93 18.08
CA LEU A 97 7.55 -8.24 16.79
C LEU A 97 7.88 -6.97 16.00
N TYR A 98 6.97 -6.00 16.01
CA TYR A 98 7.24 -4.71 15.41
C TYR A 98 8.43 -3.99 16.06
N LEU A 99 8.47 -3.91 17.39
CA LEU A 99 9.59 -3.30 18.11
C LEU A 99 10.92 -4.01 17.84
N ARG A 100 10.94 -5.34 17.81
CA ARG A 100 12.12 -6.13 17.40
C ARG A 100 12.55 -5.84 15.96
N SER A 101 11.62 -5.49 15.06
CA SER A 101 11.97 -5.09 13.70
C SER A 101 12.74 -3.76 13.68
N LEU A 102 12.42 -2.83 14.57
CA LEU A 102 13.17 -1.58 14.73
C LEU A 102 14.58 -1.83 15.30
N GLU A 103 14.70 -2.73 16.29
CA GLU A 103 16.01 -3.14 16.81
C GLU A 103 16.87 -3.79 15.73
N ALA A 104 16.28 -4.59 14.82
CA ALA A 104 17.00 -5.20 13.70
C ALA A 104 17.54 -4.15 12.71
N LEU A 105 16.98 -2.95 12.68
CA LEU A 105 17.51 -1.82 11.92
C LEU A 105 18.68 -1.11 12.62
N GLY A 106 18.88 -1.40 13.91
CA GLY A 106 19.92 -0.78 14.73
C GLY A 106 19.41 0.33 15.67
N ILE A 107 18.09 0.46 15.84
CA ILE A 107 17.49 1.40 16.78
C ILE A 107 17.58 0.81 18.19
N ASP A 108 18.33 1.42 19.10
CA ASP A 108 18.36 1.04 20.52
C ASP A 108 17.16 1.66 21.24
N LEU A 109 16.07 0.90 21.37
CA LEU A 109 14.80 1.35 21.96
C LEU A 109 14.93 1.93 23.39
N ARG A 110 16.02 1.61 24.10
CA ARG A 110 16.27 2.14 25.45
C ARG A 110 16.79 3.59 25.43
N LYS A 111 17.21 4.07 24.26
CA LYS A 111 17.79 5.42 24.09
C LYS A 111 16.83 6.38 23.41
N HIS A 112 15.68 5.89 22.97
CA HIS A 112 14.71 6.65 22.19
C HIS A 112 13.33 6.58 22.83
N ASP A 113 12.55 7.65 22.64
CA ASP A 113 11.15 7.71 23.05
C ASP A 113 10.28 7.10 21.95
N ILE A 114 9.73 5.90 22.22
CA ILE A 114 8.80 5.21 21.31
C ILE A 114 7.38 5.37 21.87
N LYS A 115 6.50 6.01 21.11
CA LYS A 115 5.09 6.18 21.47
C LYS A 115 4.18 5.58 20.41
N PHE A 116 3.14 4.90 20.89
CA PHE A 116 2.00 4.50 20.08
C PHE A 116 0.89 5.52 20.38
N GLU A 117 0.72 6.49 19.48
CA GLU A 117 -0.34 7.49 19.58
C GLU A 117 -1.56 7.01 18.81
N GLU A 118 -2.73 7.01 19.46
CA GLU A 118 -3.96 6.53 18.85
C GLU A 118 -4.27 7.30 17.56
N ASP A 119 -4.41 6.57 16.48
CA ASP A 119 -4.77 7.09 15.16
C ASP A 119 -5.57 6.04 14.39
N ASN A 120 -6.88 6.13 14.49
CA ASN A 120 -7.78 5.24 13.79
C ASN A 120 -7.70 5.50 12.29
N TRP A 121 -7.22 4.50 11.57
CA TRP A 121 -6.98 4.60 10.14
C TRP A 121 -8.25 4.37 9.33
N GLU A 122 -8.47 5.22 8.34
CA GLU A 122 -9.56 5.11 7.38
C GLU A 122 -9.10 5.36 5.94
N ALA A 123 -9.61 4.56 5.00
CA ALA A 123 -9.48 4.78 3.56
C ALA A 123 -10.87 4.84 2.91
N PRO A 124 -11.46 6.04 2.79
CA PRO A 124 -12.81 6.21 2.26
C PRO A 124 -13.02 5.64 0.86
N THR A 125 -12.02 5.70 -0.02
CA THR A 125 -12.07 5.14 -1.38
C THR A 125 -12.10 3.62 -1.40
N LEU A 126 -11.56 2.97 -0.37
CA LEU A 126 -11.53 1.51 -0.23
C LEU A 126 -12.66 0.96 0.63
N ALA A 127 -13.48 1.81 1.24
CA ALA A 127 -14.42 1.41 2.29
C ALA A 127 -13.71 0.51 3.33
N ALA A 128 -12.56 0.97 3.82
CA ALA A 128 -11.71 0.25 4.76
C ALA A 128 -11.43 1.12 5.98
N TRP A 129 -11.35 0.48 7.15
CA TRP A 129 -10.97 1.13 8.40
C TRP A 129 -10.37 0.13 9.38
N GLY A 130 -9.63 0.65 10.35
CA GLY A 130 -9.04 -0.15 11.42
C GLY A 130 -8.69 0.67 12.65
N VAL A 131 -8.58 -0.02 13.78
CA VAL A 131 -8.03 0.55 15.02
C VAL A 131 -6.53 0.61 14.88
N GLY A 132 -5.94 1.78 15.10
CA GLY A 132 -4.54 1.96 14.81
C GLY A 132 -3.83 3.01 15.65
N TRP A 133 -2.54 3.06 15.42
CA TRP A 133 -1.61 3.99 16.05
C TRP A 133 -0.60 4.48 15.03
N GLN A 134 -0.29 5.77 15.06
CA GLN A 134 0.98 6.24 14.53
C GLN A 134 2.07 5.92 15.56
N VAL A 135 3.14 5.28 15.10
CA VAL A 135 4.29 5.00 15.94
C VAL A 135 5.30 6.12 15.79
N MET A 136 5.52 6.83 16.89
CA MET A 136 6.42 7.97 16.98
C MET A 136 7.77 7.52 17.52
N LEU A 137 8.85 7.93 16.87
CA LEU A 137 10.23 7.77 17.32
C LEU A 137 10.82 9.15 17.57
N ASP A 138 11.06 9.49 18.84
CA ASP A 138 11.51 10.83 19.26
C ASP A 138 10.65 11.98 18.66
N GLY A 139 9.34 11.74 18.54
CA GLY A 139 8.39 12.71 17.98
C GLY A 139 8.26 12.67 16.45
N LEU A 140 8.99 11.81 15.75
CA LEU A 140 8.85 11.58 14.31
C LEU A 140 7.95 10.35 14.06
N GLU A 141 6.85 10.53 13.36
CA GLU A 141 6.03 9.40 12.89
C GLU A 141 6.83 8.55 11.89
N ILE A 142 7.05 7.28 12.23
CA ILE A 142 7.84 6.34 11.39
C ILE A 142 7.01 5.21 10.81
N THR A 143 5.87 4.89 11.44
CA THR A 143 5.05 3.73 11.04
C THR A 143 3.59 3.98 11.39
N GLN A 144 2.68 3.57 10.50
CA GLN A 144 1.28 3.35 10.81
C GLN A 144 1.10 1.87 11.17
N PHE A 145 0.61 1.61 12.39
CA PHE A 145 0.30 0.28 12.90
C PHE A 145 -1.22 0.14 13.01
N THR A 146 -1.84 -0.80 12.31
CA THR A 146 -3.31 -0.90 12.22
C THR A 146 -3.80 -2.33 12.38
N TYR A 147 -4.83 -2.54 13.19
CA TYR A 147 -5.64 -3.75 13.15
C TYR A 147 -6.85 -3.50 12.25
N PHE A 148 -6.84 -4.04 11.05
CA PHE A 148 -7.95 -3.90 10.10
C PHE A 148 -9.19 -4.58 10.62
N GLN A 149 -10.28 -3.81 10.66
CA GLN A 149 -11.62 -4.28 11.02
C GLN A 149 -12.47 -4.53 9.78
N GLN A 150 -12.36 -3.66 8.77
CA GLN A 150 -13.16 -3.73 7.57
C GLN A 150 -12.32 -3.40 6.33
N CYS A 151 -12.57 -4.07 5.22
CA CYS A 151 -11.95 -3.80 3.93
C CYS A 151 -12.95 -4.05 2.79
N GLY A 152 -13.07 -3.10 1.86
CA GLY A 152 -14.05 -3.21 0.78
C GLY A 152 -15.51 -3.27 1.27
N GLY A 153 -15.80 -2.66 2.43
CA GLY A 153 -17.12 -2.72 3.07
C GLY A 153 -17.47 -4.11 3.65
N ILE A 154 -16.47 -4.99 3.82
CA ILE A 154 -16.64 -6.34 4.38
C ILE A 154 -15.88 -6.40 5.70
N ASP A 155 -16.56 -6.77 6.78
CA ASP A 155 -15.94 -7.00 8.08
C ASP A 155 -14.98 -8.20 7.98
N LEU A 156 -13.79 -8.05 8.56
CA LEU A 156 -12.74 -9.06 8.44
C LEU A 156 -12.84 -10.10 9.55
N ASP A 157 -12.84 -11.38 9.15
CA ASP A 157 -12.74 -12.53 10.05
C ASP A 157 -11.84 -13.60 9.40
N PRO A 158 -10.64 -13.86 9.98
CA PRO A 158 -10.03 -13.10 11.05
C PRO A 158 -9.58 -11.69 10.62
N ILE A 159 -9.46 -10.77 11.57
CA ILE A 159 -8.81 -9.48 11.37
C ILE A 159 -7.34 -9.67 11.01
N CYS A 160 -6.67 -8.64 10.52
CA CYS A 160 -5.23 -8.67 10.31
C CYS A 160 -4.53 -7.46 10.94
N ALA A 161 -3.24 -7.59 11.23
CA ALA A 161 -2.38 -6.47 11.52
C ALA A 161 -1.68 -6.00 10.24
N GLU A 162 -1.67 -4.70 10.01
CA GLU A 162 -0.91 -4.02 9.00
C GLU A 162 0.15 -3.15 9.65
N LEU A 163 1.38 -3.26 9.17
CA LEU A 163 2.50 -2.42 9.57
C LEU A 163 3.00 -1.70 8.32
N THR A 164 2.86 -0.37 8.30
CA THR A 164 3.26 0.46 7.17
C THR A 164 4.42 1.37 7.59
N TYR A 165 5.64 0.94 7.31
CA TYR A 165 6.86 1.69 7.65
C TYR A 165 7.12 2.78 6.62
N GLY A 166 7.40 3.99 7.08
CA GLY A 166 7.91 5.10 6.27
C GLY A 166 9.43 5.00 6.11
N LEU A 167 9.89 4.36 5.03
CA LEU A 167 11.29 3.99 4.88
C LEU A 167 12.25 5.18 4.85
N GLU A 168 11.86 6.27 4.17
CA GLU A 168 12.66 7.48 4.10
C GLU A 168 12.80 8.15 5.47
N ARG A 169 11.73 8.20 6.27
CA ARG A 169 11.75 8.79 7.60
C ARG A 169 12.66 8.01 8.55
N ILE A 170 12.58 6.68 8.52
CA ILE A 170 13.44 5.80 9.32
C ILE A 170 14.90 5.96 8.90
N ALA A 171 15.18 6.01 7.59
CA ALA A 171 16.53 6.18 7.09
C ALA A 171 17.12 7.54 7.46
N ALA A 172 16.34 8.63 7.32
CA ALA A 172 16.77 9.96 7.71
C ALA A 172 17.10 10.04 9.20
N PHE A 173 16.25 9.44 10.04
CA PHE A 173 16.47 9.34 11.49
C PHE A 173 17.77 8.60 11.83
N LEU A 174 17.97 7.39 11.27
CA LEU A 174 19.14 6.57 11.55
C LEU A 174 20.44 7.20 11.08
N GLN A 175 20.40 7.90 9.95
CA GLN A 175 21.55 8.56 9.37
C GLN A 175 21.80 9.98 9.92
N ASP A 176 20.91 10.49 10.78
CA ASP A 176 20.97 11.83 11.37
C ASP A 176 21.09 12.92 10.28
N VAL A 177 20.13 12.92 9.34
CA VAL A 177 20.04 13.91 8.27
C VAL A 177 18.70 14.63 8.29
N ASP A 178 18.73 15.94 8.04
CA ASP A 178 17.55 16.81 8.07
C ASP A 178 16.70 16.72 6.80
N SER A 179 17.28 16.22 5.71
CA SER A 179 16.62 16.11 4.41
C SER A 179 16.68 14.69 3.88
N ILE A 180 15.55 14.19 3.42
CA ILE A 180 15.44 12.91 2.71
C ILE A 180 16.43 12.84 1.53
N TYR A 181 16.70 13.98 0.87
CA TYR A 181 17.62 14.04 -0.26
C TYR A 181 19.10 13.81 0.13
N ASP A 182 19.44 13.90 1.42
CA ASP A 182 20.79 13.67 1.92
C ASP A 182 21.02 12.23 2.43
N ILE A 183 19.96 11.41 2.49
CA ILE A 183 20.06 9.99 2.83
C ILE A 183 21.07 9.31 1.89
N VAL A 184 22.01 8.58 2.47
CA VAL A 184 22.91 7.69 1.72
C VAL A 184 22.10 6.48 1.27
N TRP A 185 21.90 6.39 -0.04
CA TRP A 185 21.15 5.29 -0.66
C TRP A 185 21.98 4.01 -0.69
N ALA A 186 23.20 4.14 -1.16
CA ALA A 186 24.15 3.05 -1.28
C ALA A 186 25.56 3.56 -1.03
N ARG A 187 26.46 2.65 -0.63
CA ARG A 187 27.89 2.90 -0.49
C ARG A 187 28.66 1.83 -1.22
N ASP A 188 29.57 2.24 -2.08
CA ASP A 188 30.48 1.31 -2.75
C ASP A 188 31.42 0.67 -1.72
N PRO A 189 31.48 -0.66 -1.61
CA PRO A 189 32.25 -1.32 -0.57
C PRO A 189 33.75 -1.23 -0.76
N GLN A 190 34.24 -0.91 -1.97
CA GLN A 190 35.64 -0.83 -2.27
C GLN A 190 36.21 0.59 -2.15
N SER A 191 35.50 1.56 -2.74
CA SER A 191 35.97 2.97 -2.76
C SER A 191 35.39 3.81 -1.61
N GLY A 192 34.31 3.35 -0.96
CA GLY A 192 33.55 4.13 0.01
C GLY A 192 32.69 5.25 -0.63
N ALA A 193 32.62 5.33 -1.95
CA ALA A 193 31.81 6.34 -2.65
C ALA A 193 30.33 6.16 -2.33
N GLU A 194 29.65 7.27 -2.05
CA GLU A 194 28.25 7.29 -1.67
C GLU A 194 27.37 7.77 -2.82
N VAL A 195 26.23 7.07 -3.00
CA VAL A 195 25.11 7.52 -3.82
C VAL A 195 24.04 8.02 -2.87
N LYS A 196 23.58 9.25 -3.03
CA LYS A 196 22.54 9.84 -2.19
C LYS A 196 21.16 9.67 -2.81
N TYR A 197 20.12 9.82 -1.98
CA TYR A 197 18.71 9.81 -2.40
C TYR A 197 18.44 10.84 -3.51
N ARG A 198 19.04 12.03 -3.42
CA ARG A 198 18.95 13.08 -4.45
C ARG A 198 19.45 12.64 -5.81
N ASP A 199 20.52 11.85 -5.86
CA ASP A 199 21.13 11.39 -7.12
C ASP A 199 20.19 10.44 -7.88
N VAL A 200 19.29 9.78 -7.14
CA VAL A 200 18.36 8.78 -7.67
C VAL A 200 16.96 9.36 -7.91
N ARG A 201 16.48 10.28 -7.05
CA ARG A 201 15.05 10.66 -6.99
C ARG A 201 14.75 12.14 -7.15
N TYR A 202 15.72 13.04 -7.02
CA TYR A 202 15.45 14.47 -7.07
C TYR A 202 14.84 14.91 -8.42
N GLN A 203 15.40 14.40 -9.51
CA GLN A 203 14.90 14.74 -10.86
C GLN A 203 13.49 14.19 -11.11
N ASP A 204 13.18 13.00 -10.56
CA ASP A 204 11.82 12.43 -10.62
C ASP A 204 10.82 13.35 -9.90
N GLU A 205 11.17 13.81 -8.67
CA GLU A 205 10.33 14.70 -7.88
C GLU A 205 10.06 16.01 -8.60
N LEU A 206 11.10 16.64 -9.18
CA LEU A 206 10.96 17.88 -9.94
C LEU A 206 10.02 17.70 -11.13
N GLN A 207 10.29 16.72 -11.99
CA GLN A 207 9.50 16.49 -13.21
C GLN A 207 8.05 16.10 -12.91
N MET A 208 7.84 15.27 -11.90
CA MET A 208 6.49 14.85 -11.52
C MET A 208 5.71 15.97 -10.82
N SER A 209 6.35 16.84 -10.05
CA SER A 209 5.69 18.05 -9.53
C SER A 209 5.22 18.96 -10.66
N VAL A 210 6.08 19.23 -11.66
CA VAL A 210 5.71 19.99 -12.87
C VAL A 210 4.55 19.30 -13.62
N SER A 211 4.62 17.99 -13.79
CA SER A 211 3.54 17.23 -14.42
C SER A 211 2.22 17.36 -13.66
N ASN A 212 2.27 17.10 -12.33
CA ASN A 212 1.07 17.03 -11.49
C ASN A 212 0.40 18.40 -11.30
N PHE A 213 1.19 19.48 -11.15
CA PHE A 213 0.64 20.81 -10.82
C PHE A 213 0.46 21.73 -12.03
N GLU A 214 1.22 21.52 -13.11
CA GLU A 214 1.26 22.47 -14.22
C GLU A 214 0.77 21.87 -15.55
N LYS A 215 1.23 20.66 -15.90
CA LYS A 215 1.09 20.11 -17.24
C LYS A 215 -0.03 19.09 -17.43
N ALA A 216 -0.46 18.41 -16.35
CA ALA A 216 -1.53 17.41 -16.47
C ALA A 216 -2.80 18.06 -17.07
N ASP A 217 -3.28 17.49 -18.16
CA ASP A 217 -4.46 17.95 -18.89
C ASP A 217 -5.72 17.46 -18.16
N VAL A 218 -6.44 18.38 -17.54
CA VAL A 218 -7.62 18.09 -16.72
C VAL A 218 -8.71 17.37 -17.51
N GLU A 219 -9.02 17.84 -18.75
CA GLU A 219 -10.08 17.24 -19.55
C GLU A 219 -9.75 15.80 -19.95
N LYS A 220 -8.52 15.54 -20.38
CA LYS A 220 -8.07 14.18 -20.70
C LYS A 220 -8.03 13.29 -19.48
N THR A 221 -7.61 13.82 -18.33
CA THR A 221 -7.58 13.06 -17.07
C THR A 221 -8.97 12.63 -16.65
N TRP A 222 -9.99 13.49 -16.79
CA TRP A 222 -11.39 13.11 -16.58
C TRP A 222 -11.87 12.05 -17.56
N LYS A 223 -11.56 12.18 -18.86
CA LYS A 223 -11.92 11.17 -19.86
C LYS A 223 -11.32 9.80 -19.54
N HIS A 224 -10.06 9.76 -19.12
CA HIS A 224 -9.43 8.51 -18.70
C HIS A 224 -10.13 7.93 -17.47
N PHE A 225 -10.45 8.77 -16.47
CA PHE A 225 -11.19 8.35 -15.30
C PHE A 225 -12.52 7.68 -15.66
N GLU A 226 -13.33 8.34 -16.50
CA GLU A 226 -14.63 7.84 -16.92
C GLU A 226 -14.53 6.53 -17.72
N MET A 227 -13.53 6.40 -18.59
CA MET A 227 -13.28 5.18 -19.35
C MET A 227 -12.90 4.01 -18.43
N TYR A 228 -11.96 4.20 -17.49
CA TYR A 228 -11.55 3.15 -16.57
C TYR A 228 -12.67 2.77 -15.59
N GLU A 229 -13.43 3.73 -15.12
CA GLU A 229 -14.61 3.47 -14.28
C GLU A 229 -15.63 2.62 -15.01
N ALA A 230 -16.00 3.00 -16.24
CA ALA A 230 -16.99 2.28 -17.04
C ALA A 230 -16.55 0.83 -17.33
N GLU A 231 -15.27 0.61 -17.65
CA GLU A 231 -14.73 -0.71 -17.91
C GLU A 231 -14.69 -1.56 -16.64
N SER A 232 -14.21 -1.00 -15.51
CA SER A 232 -14.23 -1.71 -14.22
C SER A 232 -15.65 -2.10 -13.82
N GLN A 233 -16.61 -1.18 -13.93
CA GLN A 233 -18.02 -1.45 -13.63
C GLN A 233 -18.62 -2.52 -14.55
N ALA A 234 -18.25 -2.52 -15.84
CA ALA A 234 -18.69 -3.55 -16.79
C ALA A 234 -18.19 -4.94 -16.40
N LEU A 235 -16.91 -5.06 -16.01
CA LEU A 235 -16.34 -6.33 -15.55
C LEU A 235 -17.00 -6.82 -14.27
N ILE A 236 -17.27 -5.95 -13.29
CA ILE A 236 -18.00 -6.30 -12.07
C ILE A 236 -19.40 -6.82 -12.41
N SER A 237 -20.11 -6.14 -13.31
CA SER A 237 -21.45 -6.50 -13.74
C SER A 237 -21.48 -7.85 -14.48
N GLN A 238 -20.51 -8.08 -15.35
CA GLN A 238 -20.34 -9.35 -16.06
C GLN A 238 -20.07 -10.51 -15.09
N PHE A 239 -19.22 -10.31 -14.09
CA PHE A 239 -18.96 -11.32 -13.08
C PHE A 239 -20.22 -11.66 -12.26
N ASN A 240 -20.98 -10.65 -11.86
CA ASN A 240 -22.22 -10.85 -11.12
C ASN A 240 -23.26 -11.62 -11.96
N ALA A 241 -23.35 -11.34 -13.25
CA ALA A 241 -24.19 -12.13 -14.17
C ALA A 241 -23.70 -13.57 -14.28
N LEU A 242 -22.38 -13.78 -14.42
CA LEU A 242 -21.76 -15.10 -14.47
C LEU A 242 -22.00 -15.92 -13.19
N LEU A 243 -21.97 -15.27 -12.01
CA LEU A 243 -22.29 -15.91 -10.73
C LEU A 243 -23.72 -16.42 -10.70
N SER A 244 -24.66 -15.64 -11.24
CA SER A 244 -26.10 -15.95 -11.26
C SER A 244 -26.46 -17.01 -12.32
N ASP A 245 -25.61 -17.21 -13.31
CA ASP A 245 -25.82 -18.20 -14.36
C ASP A 245 -25.55 -19.63 -13.83
N LYS A 246 -26.61 -20.43 -13.75
CA LYS A 246 -26.54 -21.83 -13.32
C LYS A 246 -25.85 -22.74 -14.35
N SER A 247 -25.79 -22.33 -15.60
CA SER A 247 -25.12 -23.08 -16.68
C SER A 247 -23.61 -22.82 -16.74
N ALA A 248 -23.15 -21.73 -16.12
CA ALA A 248 -21.75 -21.36 -16.10
C ALA A 248 -20.91 -22.32 -15.25
N THR A 249 -19.80 -22.77 -15.83
CA THR A 249 -18.89 -23.72 -15.16
C THR A 249 -18.13 -23.06 -14.01
N THR A 250 -17.71 -23.85 -13.04
CA THR A 250 -16.84 -23.42 -11.94
C THR A 250 -15.54 -22.81 -12.48
N ASP A 251 -14.94 -23.41 -13.49
CA ASP A 251 -13.73 -22.91 -14.15
C ASP A 251 -13.93 -21.51 -14.75
N ALA A 252 -15.03 -21.28 -15.45
CA ALA A 252 -15.33 -19.96 -16.02
C ALA A 252 -15.43 -18.87 -14.93
N LYS A 253 -16.06 -19.19 -13.79
CA LYS A 253 -16.20 -18.28 -12.65
C LYS A 253 -14.83 -18.01 -11.99
N GLN A 254 -14.00 -19.03 -11.82
CA GLN A 254 -12.68 -18.90 -11.18
C GLN A 254 -11.66 -18.13 -12.04
N ARG A 255 -11.75 -18.24 -13.36
CA ARG A 255 -10.85 -17.57 -14.31
C ARG A 255 -11.26 -16.16 -14.66
N PHE A 256 -12.40 -15.70 -14.15
CA PHE A 256 -12.87 -14.35 -14.46
C PHE A 256 -11.87 -13.27 -13.94
N PRO A 257 -11.51 -12.27 -14.76
CA PRO A 257 -10.37 -11.37 -14.50
C PRO A 257 -10.69 -10.23 -13.51
N LEU A 258 -11.03 -10.56 -12.27
CA LEU A 258 -11.32 -9.55 -11.23
C LEU A 258 -10.11 -8.70 -10.88
N LEU A 259 -8.88 -9.23 -11.03
CA LEU A 259 -7.67 -8.44 -10.81
C LEU A 259 -7.57 -7.30 -11.83
N ALA A 260 -7.85 -7.56 -13.11
CA ALA A 260 -7.86 -6.51 -14.13
C ALA A 260 -8.90 -5.42 -13.82
N ALA A 261 -10.09 -5.80 -13.34
CA ALA A 261 -11.09 -4.82 -12.91
C ALA A 261 -10.60 -3.99 -11.70
N TYR A 262 -9.82 -4.58 -10.80
CA TYR A 262 -9.22 -3.87 -9.67
C TYR A 262 -8.12 -2.91 -10.10
N GLU A 263 -7.29 -3.27 -11.07
CA GLU A 263 -6.29 -2.35 -11.66
C GLU A 263 -6.94 -1.09 -12.23
N LEU A 264 -8.09 -1.23 -12.90
CA LEU A 264 -8.87 -0.09 -13.40
C LEU A 264 -9.40 0.79 -12.26
N CYS A 265 -9.86 0.19 -11.16
CA CYS A 265 -10.25 0.92 -9.96
C CYS A 265 -9.07 1.71 -9.36
N LEU A 266 -7.88 1.12 -9.30
CA LEU A 266 -6.65 1.79 -8.83
C LEU A 266 -6.27 2.96 -9.73
N LYS A 267 -6.38 2.80 -11.06
CA LYS A 267 -6.17 3.89 -12.02
C LYS A 267 -7.15 5.03 -11.78
N CYS A 268 -8.43 4.75 -11.52
CA CYS A 268 -9.41 5.78 -11.13
C CYS A 268 -8.97 6.52 -9.86
N SER A 269 -8.49 5.80 -8.84
CA SER A 269 -7.98 6.41 -7.60
C SER A 269 -6.76 7.31 -7.85
N HIS A 270 -5.82 6.88 -8.70
CA HIS A 270 -4.66 7.69 -9.06
C HIS A 270 -5.06 8.96 -9.81
N LEU A 271 -5.95 8.86 -10.81
CA LEU A 271 -6.44 10.00 -11.58
C LEU A 271 -7.22 10.99 -10.71
N PHE A 272 -7.99 10.50 -9.74
CA PHE A 272 -8.62 11.34 -8.73
C PHE A 272 -7.57 12.15 -7.95
N ASN A 273 -6.52 11.52 -7.45
CA ASN A 273 -5.45 12.20 -6.72
C ASN A 273 -4.71 13.24 -7.61
N LEU A 274 -4.59 12.97 -8.91
CA LEU A 274 -4.00 13.90 -9.87
C LEU A 274 -4.92 15.11 -10.10
N LEU A 275 -6.23 14.90 -10.29
CA LEU A 275 -7.21 15.97 -10.44
C LEU A 275 -7.32 16.83 -9.19
N ASP A 276 -7.25 16.21 -8.00
CA ASP A 276 -7.23 16.90 -6.71
C ASP A 276 -5.96 17.77 -6.59
N ALA A 277 -4.79 17.26 -6.93
CA ALA A 277 -3.53 18.01 -6.96
C ALA A 277 -3.57 19.20 -7.93
N ARG A 278 -4.23 19.04 -9.09
CA ARG A 278 -4.46 20.11 -10.07
C ARG A 278 -5.46 21.17 -9.61
N GLY A 279 -6.13 20.98 -8.47
CA GLY A 279 -7.23 21.86 -8.04
C GLY A 279 -8.44 21.80 -8.95
N ALA A 280 -8.59 20.70 -9.70
CA ALA A 280 -9.66 20.52 -10.70
C ALA A 280 -10.93 19.89 -10.14
N ILE A 281 -10.96 19.62 -8.84
CA ILE A 281 -12.10 19.04 -8.12
C ILE A 281 -12.44 19.95 -6.95
N SER A 282 -13.69 20.45 -6.91
CA SER A 282 -14.20 21.20 -5.78
C SER A 282 -14.42 20.28 -4.56
N VAL A 283 -14.52 20.88 -3.37
CA VAL A 283 -14.77 20.14 -2.11
C VAL A 283 -16.05 19.28 -2.22
N THR A 284 -17.09 19.81 -2.86
CA THR A 284 -18.36 19.09 -3.03
C THR A 284 -18.22 17.93 -4.02
N GLU A 285 -17.56 18.14 -5.15
CA GLU A 285 -17.32 17.10 -6.16
C GLU A 285 -16.42 15.98 -5.62
N ARG A 286 -15.45 16.31 -4.76
CA ARG A 286 -14.54 15.35 -4.13
C ARG A 286 -15.30 14.22 -3.45
N VAL A 287 -16.35 14.52 -2.69
CA VAL A 287 -17.19 13.51 -2.01
C VAL A 287 -17.84 12.58 -3.03
N GLY A 288 -18.34 13.13 -4.14
CA GLY A 288 -18.94 12.35 -5.23
C GLY A 288 -17.95 11.42 -5.91
N VAL A 289 -16.74 11.90 -6.22
CA VAL A 289 -15.69 11.08 -6.86
C VAL A 289 -15.19 9.97 -5.94
N ILE A 290 -14.99 10.27 -4.65
CA ILE A 290 -14.65 9.26 -3.63
C ILE A 290 -15.73 8.18 -3.58
N ALA A 291 -17.02 8.55 -3.62
CA ALA A 291 -18.12 7.58 -3.61
C ALA A 291 -18.11 6.67 -4.85
N ARG A 292 -17.80 7.19 -6.04
CA ARG A 292 -17.66 6.41 -7.28
C ARG A 292 -16.54 5.36 -7.16
N ILE A 293 -15.35 5.75 -6.71
CA ILE A 293 -14.21 4.84 -6.51
C ILE A 293 -14.56 3.79 -5.44
N ARG A 294 -15.16 4.22 -4.32
CA ARG A 294 -15.61 3.32 -3.26
C ARG A 294 -16.59 2.27 -3.78
N GLN A 295 -17.52 2.64 -4.67
CA GLN A 295 -18.48 1.72 -5.25
C GLN A 295 -17.78 0.62 -6.05
N LEU A 296 -16.75 0.96 -6.84
CA LEU A 296 -15.92 -0.03 -7.55
C LEU A 296 -15.20 -0.95 -6.55
N ALA A 297 -14.51 -0.39 -5.56
CA ALA A 297 -13.76 -1.15 -4.57
C ALA A 297 -14.64 -2.14 -3.80
N VAL A 298 -15.83 -1.70 -3.35
CA VAL A 298 -16.82 -2.55 -2.65
C VAL A 298 -17.35 -3.66 -3.58
N GLY A 299 -17.68 -3.31 -4.82
CA GLY A 299 -18.13 -4.29 -5.82
C GLY A 299 -17.08 -5.37 -6.08
N LEU A 300 -15.81 -4.95 -6.22
CA LEU A 300 -14.67 -5.85 -6.42
C LEU A 300 -14.37 -6.73 -5.20
N ALA A 301 -14.44 -6.18 -3.99
CA ALA A 301 -14.24 -6.95 -2.76
C ALA A 301 -15.28 -8.06 -2.63
N LYS A 302 -16.55 -7.76 -2.87
CA LYS A 302 -17.65 -8.74 -2.86
C LYS A 302 -17.48 -9.81 -3.94
N ALA A 303 -17.14 -9.39 -5.16
CA ALA A 303 -16.88 -10.29 -6.28
C ALA A 303 -15.70 -11.23 -5.98
N TYR A 304 -14.61 -10.70 -5.44
CA TYR A 304 -13.42 -11.47 -5.07
C TYR A 304 -13.73 -12.52 -4.00
N VAL A 305 -14.45 -12.17 -2.93
CA VAL A 305 -14.85 -13.14 -1.89
C VAL A 305 -15.74 -14.22 -2.47
N ALA A 306 -16.69 -13.88 -3.34
CA ALA A 306 -17.54 -14.85 -4.01
C ALA A 306 -16.72 -15.81 -4.89
N GLN A 307 -15.74 -15.30 -5.64
CA GLN A 307 -14.83 -16.11 -6.46
C GLN A 307 -13.98 -17.07 -5.60
N GLN A 308 -13.46 -16.61 -4.45
CA GLN A 308 -12.69 -17.45 -3.53
C GLN A 308 -13.53 -18.60 -2.93
N ASN A 309 -14.79 -18.34 -2.60
CA ASN A 309 -15.70 -19.34 -2.05
C ASN A 309 -15.98 -20.47 -3.05
N ILE A 310 -16.17 -20.15 -4.34
CA ILE A 310 -16.32 -21.15 -5.41
C ILE A 310 -15.09 -22.07 -5.48
N GLY A 311 -13.88 -21.51 -5.37
CA GLY A 311 -12.64 -22.27 -5.35
C GLY A 311 -12.53 -23.21 -4.15
N ALA A 312 -12.94 -22.76 -2.97
CA ALA A 312 -12.91 -23.54 -1.75
C ALA A 312 -13.89 -24.74 -1.79
N GLU A 313 -15.08 -24.54 -2.34
CA GLU A 313 -16.07 -25.62 -2.53
C GLU A 313 -15.58 -26.67 -3.54
N ALA A 314 -15.00 -26.26 -4.65
CA ALA A 314 -14.45 -27.17 -5.66
C ALA A 314 -13.34 -28.06 -5.08
N VAL A 315 -12.44 -27.51 -4.26
CA VAL A 315 -11.37 -28.27 -3.59
C VAL A 315 -11.94 -29.29 -2.58
N LYS A 316 -12.99 -28.91 -1.84
CA LYS A 316 -13.65 -29.84 -0.91
C LYS A 316 -14.29 -31.01 -1.62
N LEU A 317 -14.95 -30.80 -2.76
CA LEU A 317 -15.58 -31.83 -3.55
C LEU A 317 -14.53 -32.81 -4.14
N GLN A 318 -13.39 -32.32 -4.60
CA GLN A 318 -12.31 -33.16 -5.11
C GLN A 318 -11.68 -34.04 -4.02
N LYS A 319 -11.53 -33.54 -2.79
CA LYS A 319 -10.98 -34.29 -1.66
C LYS A 319 -11.99 -35.28 -1.06
N GLY A 320 -13.28 -34.97 -1.08
CA GLY A 320 -14.36 -35.85 -0.59
C GLY A 320 -14.74 -36.98 -1.55
N GLY A 321 -14.39 -36.88 -2.83
CA GLY A 321 -14.62 -37.93 -3.83
C GLY A 321 -13.47 -38.93 -3.96
N ALA A 322 -12.39 -38.80 -3.17
CA ALA A 322 -11.23 -39.68 -3.14
C ALA A 322 -11.18 -40.59 -1.88
N ALA A 323 -12.30 -40.71 -1.15
CA ALA A 323 -12.44 -41.56 0.04
C ALA A 323 -13.33 -42.78 -0.25
#